data_326d0521a51756be35e7661c2f0483ac
#
_entry.id   326d0521a51756be35e7661c2f0483ac
#
_cell.length_a   1.000
_cell.length_b   1.000
_cell.length_c   1.000
_cell.angle_alpha   90.00
_cell.angle_beta   90.00
_cell.angle_gamma   90.00
#
_symmetry.space_group_name_H-M   'P 1'
#
loop_
_entity.id
_entity.type
_entity.pdbx_description
1 polymer ?
#
loop_
_entity_poly.entity_id
_entity_poly.type
_entity_poly.pdbx_seq_one_letter_code
_entity_poly.pdbx_strand_id
1 'polypeptide(L)'
;ILSGQIPAGTEMTQNELAESLGVSRMPVREALMILEYQGLIIRLPNNRIKAADLTEETLRQILALGAQLERQAMRALPQDAMLAGGEMLQHRTLRTVLPYPLHRKLLESIQETYIAFAVSARPTPVNDRLARLLMLDRQGSPDVPDAWNAYEEELLHLILTIRSQYAGTETH
;
A
#
# COMPACT_ATOMS: atom_id res chain seq x y z
N ILE A 1 -2.72 11.35 -4.77
CA ILE A 1 -1.28 11.32 -4.49
C ILE A 1 -0.68 10.06 -5.13
N LEU A 2 -1.14 8.85 -4.77
CA LEU A 2 -0.61 7.60 -5.35
C LEU A 2 -0.77 7.53 -6.87
N SER A 3 -1.86 8.04 -7.42
CA SER A 3 -2.11 8.10 -8.87
C SER A 3 -1.28 9.18 -9.59
N GLY A 4 -0.65 10.10 -8.86
CA GLY A 4 0.03 11.26 -9.43
C GLY A 4 -0.86 12.47 -9.75
N GLN A 5 -2.20 12.36 -9.61
CA GLN A 5 -3.11 13.48 -9.84
C GLN A 5 -2.86 14.69 -8.92
N ILE A 6 -2.36 14.44 -7.72
CA ILE A 6 -1.81 15.49 -6.85
C ILE A 6 -0.29 15.35 -6.93
N PRO A 7 0.40 16.30 -7.57
CA PRO A 7 1.85 16.23 -7.73
C PRO A 7 2.60 16.19 -6.40
N ALA A 8 3.74 15.51 -6.38
CA ALA A 8 4.66 15.52 -5.24
C ALA A 8 5.03 16.96 -4.87
N GLY A 9 5.08 17.24 -3.57
CA GLY A 9 5.41 18.57 -3.08
C GLY A 9 4.29 19.60 -3.12
N THR A 10 3.11 19.27 -3.68
CA THR A 10 1.95 20.18 -3.63
C THR A 10 1.62 20.52 -2.19
N GLU A 11 1.59 21.82 -1.89
CA GLU A 11 1.22 22.34 -0.58
C GLU A 11 -0.21 22.86 -0.58
N MET A 12 -0.93 22.56 0.49
CA MET A 12 -2.30 23.01 0.70
C MET A 12 -2.59 23.19 2.19
N THR A 13 -3.64 23.94 2.51
CA THR A 13 -4.12 24.07 3.88
C THR A 13 -5.38 23.23 4.10
N GLN A 14 -5.67 22.93 5.36
CA GLN A 14 -6.92 22.27 5.74
C GLN A 14 -8.16 23.09 5.32
N ASN A 15 -8.06 24.43 5.34
CA ASN A 15 -9.14 25.32 4.94
C ASN A 15 -9.42 25.24 3.44
N GLU A 16 -8.38 25.37 2.61
CA GLU A 16 -8.50 25.25 1.15
C GLU A 16 -9.14 23.91 0.75
N LEU A 17 -8.74 22.80 1.42
CA LEU A 17 -9.34 21.50 1.18
C LEU A 17 -10.81 21.43 1.62
N ALA A 18 -11.16 21.97 2.78
CA ALA A 18 -12.52 21.97 3.28
C ALA A 18 -13.44 22.77 2.34
N GLU A 19 -12.99 23.93 1.87
CA GLU A 19 -13.71 24.77 0.89
C GLU A 19 -13.87 24.06 -0.45
N SER A 20 -12.80 23.46 -0.99
CA SER A 20 -12.83 22.77 -2.29
C SER A 20 -13.77 21.55 -2.28
N LEU A 21 -13.89 20.88 -1.14
CA LEU A 21 -14.74 19.70 -0.97
C LEU A 21 -16.16 20.04 -0.49
N GLY A 22 -16.44 21.30 -0.15
CA GLY A 22 -17.75 21.73 0.36
C GLY A 22 -18.11 21.10 1.72
N VAL A 23 -17.12 20.80 2.55
CA VAL A 23 -17.32 20.15 3.85
C VAL A 23 -16.74 20.99 5.01
N SER A 24 -17.08 20.63 6.25
CA SER A 24 -16.49 21.27 7.42
C SER A 24 -15.05 20.83 7.64
N ARG A 25 -14.30 21.57 8.47
CA ARG A 25 -12.88 21.29 8.76
C ARG A 25 -12.64 19.98 9.50
N MET A 26 -13.61 19.52 10.30
CA MET A 26 -13.43 18.33 11.15
C MET A 26 -13.17 17.06 10.33
N PRO A 27 -14.03 16.66 9.36
CA PRO A 27 -13.78 15.48 8.55
C PRO A 27 -12.49 15.60 7.73
N VAL A 28 -12.11 16.79 7.27
CA VAL A 28 -10.85 17.02 6.57
C VAL A 28 -9.67 16.77 7.50
N ARG A 29 -9.72 17.27 8.75
CA ARG A 29 -8.67 17.05 9.74
C ARG A 29 -8.47 15.56 10.03
N GLU A 30 -9.57 14.82 10.19
CA GLU A 30 -9.52 13.37 10.43
C GLU A 30 -8.92 12.63 9.24
N ALA A 31 -9.35 12.94 8.02
CA ALA A 31 -8.78 12.36 6.81
C ALA A 31 -7.28 12.66 6.67
N LEU A 32 -6.87 13.90 6.94
CA LEU A 32 -5.45 14.28 6.88
C LEU A 32 -4.60 13.54 7.93
N MET A 33 -5.14 13.24 9.11
CA MET A 33 -4.43 12.42 10.10
C MET A 33 -4.18 11.00 9.58
N ILE A 34 -5.14 10.42 8.87
CA ILE A 34 -5.01 9.09 8.26
C ILE A 34 -3.96 9.14 7.15
N LEU A 35 -4.03 10.12 6.25
CA LEU A 35 -3.07 10.27 5.15
C LEU A 35 -1.65 10.51 5.64
N GLU A 36 -1.49 11.27 6.73
CA GLU A 36 -0.20 11.50 7.40
C GLU A 36 0.36 10.19 7.98
N TYR A 37 -0.50 9.41 8.67
CA TYR A 37 -0.14 8.10 9.19
C TYR A 37 0.27 7.11 8.07
N GLN A 38 -0.37 7.19 6.92
CA GLN A 38 -0.06 6.39 5.73
C GLN A 38 1.18 6.87 4.97
N GLY A 39 1.78 7.99 5.37
CA GLY A 39 2.94 8.57 4.69
C GLY A 39 2.63 9.23 3.34
N LEU A 40 1.37 9.50 3.05
CA LEU A 40 0.95 10.16 1.80
C LEU A 40 1.10 11.68 1.84
N ILE A 41 1.11 12.26 3.04
CA ILE A 41 1.32 13.68 3.27
C ILE A 41 2.31 13.91 4.41
N ILE A 42 2.89 15.09 4.43
CA ILE A 42 3.76 15.60 5.48
C ILE A 42 3.13 16.86 6.05
N ARG A 43 3.01 16.95 7.38
CA ARG A 43 2.55 18.17 8.05
C ARG A 43 3.72 19.14 8.23
N LEU A 44 3.55 20.36 7.78
CA LEU A 44 4.52 21.44 7.91
C LEU A 44 4.27 22.27 9.17
N PRO A 45 5.29 22.98 9.72
CA PRO A 45 5.18 23.76 10.95
C PRO A 45 4.12 24.87 10.93
N ASN A 46 3.80 25.40 9.74
CA ASN A 46 2.81 26.47 9.51
C ASN A 46 1.37 25.97 9.32
N ASN A 47 1.05 24.75 9.76
CA ASN A 47 -0.23 24.06 9.55
C ASN A 47 -0.58 23.79 8.08
N ARG A 48 0.35 23.96 7.16
CA ARG A 48 0.21 23.46 5.80
C ARG A 48 0.49 21.97 5.76
N ILE A 49 -0.04 21.32 4.75
CA ILE A 49 0.28 19.95 4.41
C ILE A 49 0.97 19.93 3.06
N LYS A 50 1.86 18.98 2.88
CA LYS A 50 2.60 18.77 1.64
C LYS A 50 2.39 17.34 1.17
N ALA A 51 2.04 17.14 -0.10
CA ALA A 51 1.99 15.81 -0.70
C ALA A 51 3.38 15.18 -0.68
N ALA A 52 3.46 13.93 -0.20
CA ALA A 52 4.72 13.21 -0.12
C ALA A 52 5.30 12.94 -1.52
N ASP A 53 6.61 12.96 -1.62
CA ASP A 53 7.32 12.53 -2.82
C ASP A 53 7.52 11.00 -2.77
N LEU A 54 6.59 10.29 -3.37
CA LEU A 54 6.62 8.84 -3.48
C LEU A 54 7.36 8.44 -4.75
N THR A 55 8.69 8.56 -4.74
CA THR A 55 9.53 8.09 -5.85
C THR A 55 9.35 6.58 -6.07
N GLU A 56 9.76 6.07 -7.23
CA GLU A 56 9.77 4.63 -7.50
C GLU A 56 10.56 3.88 -6.42
N GLU A 57 11.72 4.39 -6.04
CA GLU A 57 12.55 3.81 -4.99
C GLU A 57 11.85 3.79 -3.63
N THR A 58 11.15 4.87 -3.26
CA THR A 58 10.35 4.92 -2.03
C THR A 58 9.24 3.87 -2.03
N LEU A 59 8.52 3.73 -3.15
CA LEU A 59 7.47 2.73 -3.30
C LEU A 59 8.03 1.31 -3.21
N ARG A 60 9.16 1.05 -3.86
CA ARG A 60 9.87 -0.23 -3.80
C ARG A 60 10.19 -0.61 -2.36
N GLN A 61 10.76 0.32 -1.59
CA GLN A 61 11.11 0.10 -0.18
C GLN A 61 9.88 -0.15 0.70
N ILE A 62 8.77 0.56 0.47
CA ILE A 62 7.51 0.35 1.19
C ILE A 62 6.94 -1.04 0.91
N LEU A 63 6.91 -1.46 -0.36
CA LEU A 63 6.40 -2.79 -0.75
C LEU A 63 7.30 -3.90 -0.21
N ALA A 64 8.61 -3.74 -0.26
CA ALA A 64 9.57 -4.69 0.31
C ALA A 64 9.39 -4.84 1.83
N LEU A 65 9.15 -3.76 2.57
CA LEU A 65 8.83 -3.81 3.99
C LEU A 65 7.53 -4.59 4.25
N GLY A 66 6.49 -4.36 3.44
CA GLY A 66 5.24 -5.09 3.49
C GLY A 66 5.45 -6.59 3.28
N ALA A 67 6.18 -6.97 2.23
CA ALA A 67 6.52 -8.35 1.90
C ALA A 67 7.33 -9.03 3.02
N GLN A 68 8.24 -8.31 3.66
CA GLN A 68 9.00 -8.83 4.80
C GLN A 68 8.09 -9.17 5.98
N LEU A 69 7.13 -8.29 6.31
CA LEU A 69 6.16 -8.54 7.38
C LEU A 69 5.21 -9.68 7.02
N GLU A 70 4.78 -9.80 5.78
CA GLU A 70 3.94 -10.90 5.31
C GLU A 70 4.66 -12.25 5.33
N ARG A 71 5.93 -12.28 4.94
CA ARG A 71 6.77 -13.48 5.10
C ARG A 71 6.86 -13.91 6.57
N GLN A 72 7.04 -12.96 7.48
CA GLN A 72 7.03 -13.25 8.91
C GLN A 72 5.67 -13.80 9.37
N ALA A 73 4.56 -13.24 8.88
CA ALA A 73 3.22 -13.70 9.15
C ALA A 73 2.97 -15.12 8.61
N MET A 74 3.42 -15.44 7.40
CA MET A 74 3.29 -16.76 6.80
C MET A 74 3.98 -17.85 7.65
N ARG A 75 5.16 -17.55 8.19
CA ARG A 75 5.89 -18.47 9.09
C ARG A 75 5.20 -18.67 10.43
N ALA A 76 4.37 -17.71 10.86
CA ALA A 76 3.58 -17.81 12.08
C ALA A 76 2.24 -18.53 11.88
N LEU A 77 1.83 -18.80 10.64
CA LEU A 77 0.60 -19.54 10.35
C LEU A 77 0.75 -21.02 10.77
N PRO A 78 -0.32 -21.65 11.28
CA PRO A 78 -0.38 -23.10 11.46
C PRO A 78 -0.03 -23.84 10.15
N GLN A 79 0.55 -25.03 10.27
CA GLN A 79 0.98 -25.82 9.10
C GLN A 79 -0.18 -26.21 8.16
N ASP A 80 -1.36 -26.37 8.72
CA ASP A 80 -2.59 -26.72 8.01
C ASP A 80 -3.41 -25.50 7.56
N ALA A 81 -2.99 -24.29 7.93
CA ALA A 81 -3.71 -23.09 7.56
C ALA A 81 -3.65 -22.85 6.04
N MET A 82 -4.75 -22.41 5.48
CA MET A 82 -4.86 -22.04 4.06
C MET A 82 -5.23 -20.55 3.95
N LEU A 83 -4.65 -19.88 2.95
CA LEU A 83 -5.08 -18.55 2.56
C LEU A 83 -6.20 -18.68 1.53
N ALA A 84 -7.42 -18.33 1.94
CA ALA A 84 -8.61 -18.41 1.09
C ALA A 84 -9.18 -17.02 0.78
N GLY A 85 -10.04 -16.97 -0.24
CA GLY A 85 -10.71 -15.74 -0.66
C GLY A 85 -9.87 -14.86 -1.59
N GLY A 86 -10.35 -13.66 -1.85
CA GLY A 86 -9.66 -12.70 -2.72
C GLY A 86 -8.34 -12.21 -2.13
N GLU A 87 -7.46 -11.70 -2.99
CA GLU A 87 -6.10 -11.31 -2.64
C GLU A 87 -6.04 -10.39 -1.41
N MET A 88 -6.85 -9.32 -1.36
CA MET A 88 -6.87 -8.43 -0.20
C MET A 88 -7.33 -9.10 1.10
N LEU A 89 -8.19 -10.11 1.02
CA LEU A 89 -8.57 -10.89 2.21
C LEU A 89 -7.41 -11.73 2.71
N GLN A 90 -6.62 -12.31 1.81
CA GLN A 90 -5.41 -13.07 2.16
C GLN A 90 -4.38 -12.16 2.86
N HIS A 91 -4.14 -10.96 2.34
CA HIS A 91 -3.30 -9.94 2.98
C HIS A 91 -3.77 -9.62 4.41
N ARG A 92 -5.07 -9.35 4.58
CA ARG A 92 -5.65 -9.06 5.88
C ARG A 92 -5.54 -10.25 6.85
N THR A 93 -5.69 -11.47 6.36
CA THR A 93 -5.51 -12.68 7.17
C THR A 93 -4.07 -12.77 7.69
N LEU A 94 -3.06 -12.56 6.84
CA LEU A 94 -1.67 -12.56 7.26
C LEU A 94 -1.38 -11.54 8.35
N ARG A 95 -1.95 -10.35 8.26
CA ARG A 95 -1.78 -9.31 9.27
C ARG A 95 -2.23 -9.76 10.67
N THR A 96 -3.32 -10.54 10.76
CA THR A 96 -3.90 -10.94 12.05
C THR A 96 -2.99 -11.86 12.88
N VAL A 97 -2.11 -12.63 12.23
CA VAL A 97 -1.24 -13.57 12.93
C VAL A 97 0.08 -12.96 13.41
N LEU A 98 0.39 -11.73 13.05
CA LEU A 98 1.57 -11.04 13.57
C LEU A 98 1.41 -10.77 15.07
N PRO A 99 2.41 -11.17 15.91
CA PRO A 99 2.28 -11.08 17.36
C PRO A 99 2.35 -9.63 17.88
N TYR A 100 3.14 -8.77 17.23
CA TYR A 100 3.39 -7.42 17.72
C TYR A 100 2.39 -6.40 17.15
N PRO A 101 1.68 -5.62 18.01
CA PRO A 101 0.72 -4.61 17.57
C PRO A 101 1.29 -3.59 16.59
N LEU A 102 2.56 -3.18 16.76
CA LEU A 102 3.21 -2.25 15.85
C LEU A 102 3.36 -2.83 14.44
N HIS A 103 3.80 -4.10 14.34
CA HIS A 103 3.93 -4.78 13.05
C HIS A 103 2.58 -4.88 12.33
N ARG A 104 1.51 -5.20 13.07
CA ARG A 104 0.14 -5.22 12.50
C ARG A 104 -0.27 -3.86 11.95
N LYS A 105 -0.02 -2.77 12.69
CA LYS A 105 -0.34 -1.42 12.24
C LYS A 105 0.46 -0.99 11.03
N LEU A 106 1.76 -1.27 11.00
CA LEU A 106 2.61 -0.97 9.85
C LEU A 106 2.14 -1.73 8.61
N LEU A 107 1.92 -3.04 8.76
CA LEU A 107 1.43 -3.86 7.65
C LEU A 107 0.04 -3.43 7.20
N GLU A 108 -0.86 -3.06 8.11
CA GLU A 108 -2.17 -2.49 7.79
C GLU A 108 -2.07 -1.25 6.93
N SER A 109 -1.21 -0.30 7.32
CA SER A 109 -0.99 0.92 6.54
C SER A 109 -0.49 0.61 5.13
N ILE A 110 0.46 -0.32 4.99
CA ILE A 110 0.99 -0.72 3.67
C ILE A 110 -0.08 -1.43 2.84
N GLN A 111 -0.79 -2.39 3.42
CA GLN A 111 -1.80 -3.19 2.72
C GLN A 111 -2.99 -2.32 2.26
N GLU A 112 -3.58 -1.53 3.15
CA GLU A 112 -4.79 -0.77 2.84
C GLU A 112 -4.52 0.47 1.98
N THR A 113 -3.26 0.90 1.87
CA THR A 113 -2.89 2.07 1.07
C THR A 113 -2.22 1.66 -0.23
N TYR A 114 -1.08 1.01 -0.17
CA TYR A 114 -0.21 0.77 -1.33
C TYR A 114 -0.58 -0.50 -2.08
N ILE A 115 -0.77 -1.62 -1.36
CA ILE A 115 -1.12 -2.91 -1.97
C ILE A 115 -2.55 -2.85 -2.51
N ALA A 116 -3.51 -2.34 -1.74
CA ALA A 116 -4.89 -2.20 -2.20
C ALA A 116 -4.99 -1.32 -3.45
N PHE A 117 -4.22 -0.22 -3.51
CA PHE A 117 -4.16 0.63 -4.68
C PHE A 117 -3.60 -0.13 -5.90
N ALA A 118 -2.48 -0.86 -5.74
CA ALA A 118 -1.90 -1.68 -6.81
C ALA A 118 -2.88 -2.76 -7.29
N VAL A 119 -3.47 -3.51 -6.37
CA VAL A 119 -4.42 -4.59 -6.69
C VAL A 119 -5.67 -4.06 -7.40
N SER A 120 -6.16 -2.86 -7.05
CA SER A 120 -7.30 -2.23 -7.72
C SER A 120 -7.05 -1.90 -9.20
N ALA A 121 -5.79 -1.79 -9.60
CA ALA A 121 -5.38 -1.52 -10.98
C ALA A 121 -5.33 -2.76 -11.87
N ARG A 122 -5.44 -3.95 -11.29
CA ARG A 122 -5.40 -5.17 -12.09
C ARG A 122 -6.65 -5.31 -12.95
N PRO A 123 -6.47 -5.59 -14.26
CA PRO A 123 -7.61 -5.80 -15.15
C PRO A 123 -8.38 -7.08 -14.81
N THR A 124 -7.73 -8.05 -14.17
CA THR A 124 -8.33 -9.33 -13.79
C THR A 124 -7.91 -9.69 -12.35
N PRO A 125 -8.85 -10.02 -11.46
CA PRO A 125 -8.50 -10.46 -10.11
C PRO A 125 -7.62 -11.72 -10.13
N VAL A 126 -6.56 -11.72 -9.32
CA VAL A 126 -5.69 -12.89 -9.09
C VAL A 126 -5.83 -13.28 -7.63
N ASN A 127 -6.38 -14.45 -7.36
CA ASN A 127 -6.78 -14.84 -6.01
C ASN A 127 -5.83 -15.88 -5.37
N ASP A 128 -4.77 -16.29 -6.05
CA ASP A 128 -3.90 -17.40 -5.62
C ASP A 128 -2.44 -17.00 -5.35
N ARG A 129 -2.07 -15.74 -5.53
CA ARG A 129 -0.67 -15.28 -5.40
C ARG A 129 -0.06 -15.59 -4.03
N LEU A 130 -0.68 -15.08 -2.97
CA LEU A 130 -0.18 -15.32 -1.60
C LEU A 130 -0.30 -16.78 -1.19
N ALA A 131 -1.35 -17.48 -1.61
CA ALA A 131 -1.50 -18.91 -1.37
C ALA A 131 -0.36 -19.71 -2.02
N ARG A 132 0.05 -19.36 -3.24
CA ARG A 132 1.20 -19.99 -3.93
C ARG A 132 2.52 -19.67 -3.22
N LEU A 133 2.75 -18.43 -2.79
CA LEU A 133 3.93 -18.05 -2.00
C LEU A 133 4.00 -18.83 -0.69
N LEU A 134 2.87 -19.01 0.01
CA LEU A 134 2.79 -19.83 1.21
C LEU A 134 3.13 -21.31 0.93
N MET A 135 2.65 -21.86 -0.18
CA MET A 135 2.98 -23.24 -0.57
C MET A 135 4.49 -23.41 -0.85
N LEU A 136 5.08 -22.47 -1.59
CA LEU A 136 6.54 -22.51 -1.87
C LEU A 136 7.36 -22.41 -0.58
N ASP A 137 6.99 -21.51 0.33
CA ASP A 137 7.68 -21.35 1.63
C ASP A 137 7.61 -22.64 2.47
N ARG A 138 6.43 -23.28 2.54
CA ARG A 138 6.24 -24.55 3.27
C ARG A 138 7.01 -25.74 2.67
N GLN A 139 7.17 -25.74 1.36
CA GLN A 139 7.95 -26.77 0.66
C GLN A 139 9.46 -26.54 0.79
N GLY A 140 9.89 -25.41 1.37
CA GLY A 140 11.30 -25.03 1.43
C GLY A 140 11.91 -24.81 0.04
N SER A 141 11.08 -24.36 -0.93
CA SER A 141 11.55 -24.15 -2.30
C SER A 141 12.67 -23.11 -2.36
N PRO A 142 13.74 -23.34 -3.11
CA PRO A 142 14.77 -22.34 -3.36
C PRO A 142 14.24 -21.12 -4.13
N ASP A 143 13.08 -21.24 -4.80
CA ASP A 143 12.48 -20.17 -5.62
C ASP A 143 11.71 -19.14 -4.79
N VAL A 144 11.56 -19.32 -3.47
CA VAL A 144 10.80 -18.41 -2.59
C VAL A 144 11.27 -16.96 -2.72
N PRO A 145 12.58 -16.64 -2.66
CA PRO A 145 13.04 -15.25 -2.79
C PRO A 145 12.64 -14.62 -4.13
N ASP A 146 12.83 -15.34 -5.24
CA ASP A 146 12.52 -14.84 -6.58
C ASP A 146 11.02 -14.66 -6.79
N ALA A 147 10.19 -15.56 -6.24
CA ALA A 147 8.75 -15.46 -6.30
C ALA A 147 8.22 -14.24 -5.53
N TRP A 148 8.82 -13.90 -4.37
CA TRP A 148 8.49 -12.69 -3.63
C TRP A 148 8.93 -11.43 -4.38
N ASN A 149 10.18 -11.41 -4.90
CA ASN A 149 10.68 -10.29 -5.68
C ASN A 149 9.78 -10.04 -6.91
N ALA A 150 9.39 -11.09 -7.63
CA ALA A 150 8.47 -10.97 -8.77
C ALA A 150 7.10 -10.39 -8.36
N TYR A 151 6.60 -10.74 -7.18
CA TYR A 151 5.35 -10.21 -6.67
C TYR A 151 5.47 -8.72 -6.30
N GLU A 152 6.54 -8.33 -5.61
CA GLU A 152 6.83 -6.93 -5.25
C GLU A 152 6.96 -6.06 -6.51
N GLU A 153 7.69 -6.53 -7.52
CA GLU A 153 7.85 -5.82 -8.80
C GLU A 153 6.52 -5.69 -9.56
N GLU A 154 5.66 -6.70 -9.51
CA GLU A 154 4.32 -6.64 -10.10
C GLU A 154 3.48 -5.53 -9.44
N LEU A 155 3.45 -5.47 -8.09
CA LEU A 155 2.72 -4.45 -7.36
C LEU A 155 3.24 -3.04 -7.70
N LEU A 156 4.56 -2.88 -7.74
CA LEU A 156 5.19 -1.62 -8.12
C LEU A 156 4.81 -1.21 -9.55
N HIS A 157 4.90 -2.13 -10.49
CA HIS A 157 4.54 -1.90 -11.89
C HIS A 157 3.08 -1.44 -12.03
N LEU A 158 2.16 -2.03 -11.28
CA LEU A 158 0.75 -1.63 -11.27
C LEU A 158 0.57 -0.18 -10.80
N ILE A 159 1.26 0.23 -9.73
CA ILE A 159 1.22 1.62 -9.25
C ILE A 159 1.78 2.58 -10.31
N LEU A 160 2.91 2.26 -10.90
CA LEU A 160 3.56 3.10 -11.91
C LEU A 160 2.73 3.19 -13.19
N THR A 161 2.04 2.13 -13.57
CA THR A 161 1.12 2.12 -14.72
C THR A 161 -0.04 3.09 -14.52
N ILE A 162 -0.66 3.11 -13.32
CA ILE A 162 -1.70 4.10 -13.03
C ILE A 162 -1.13 5.52 -13.12
N ARG A 163 0.06 5.77 -12.54
CA ARG A 163 0.71 7.09 -12.59
C ARG A 163 0.93 7.57 -14.02
N SER A 164 1.40 6.71 -14.91
CA SER A 164 1.64 7.07 -16.31
C SER A 164 0.37 7.46 -17.05
N GLN A 165 -0.77 6.84 -16.71
CA GLN A 165 -2.07 7.18 -17.30
C GLN A 165 -2.52 8.59 -16.91
N TYR A 166 -2.28 9.01 -15.68
CA TYR A 166 -2.66 10.36 -15.22
C TYR A 166 -1.65 11.44 -15.62
N ALA A 167 -0.36 11.12 -15.74
CA ALA A 167 0.65 12.08 -16.22
C ALA A 167 0.41 12.51 -17.68
N GLY A 168 -0.23 11.66 -18.49
CA GLY A 168 -0.57 11.94 -19.90
C GLY A 168 -1.83 12.80 -20.09
N THR A 169 -2.62 13.05 -19.03
CA THR A 169 -3.88 13.81 -19.14
C THR A 169 -3.74 15.31 -18.88
N GLU A 170 -2.59 15.80 -18.45
CA GLU A 170 -2.32 17.24 -18.20
C GLU A 170 -1.88 18.02 -19.45
N THR A 171 -1.88 17.43 -20.65
CA THR A 171 -1.39 18.07 -21.89
C THR A 171 -2.51 18.51 -22.85
N HIS A 172 -3.69 18.88 -22.32
CA HIS A 172 -4.75 19.49 -23.18
C HIS A 172 -5.40 20.68 -22.48
#